data_37c2ecdfad7de958b00c45dac5053c49
#
_entry.id   37c2ecdfad7de958b00c45dac5053c49
#
_cell.length_a   1.000
_cell.length_b   1.000
_cell.length_c   1.000
_cell.angle_alpha   90.00
_cell.angle_beta   90.00
_cell.angle_gamma   90.00
#
_symmetry.space_group_name_H-M   'P 1'
#
loop_
_entity.id
_entity.type
_entity.pdbx_description
1 polymer ?
#
loop_
_entity_poly.entity_id
_entity_poly.type
_entity_poly.pdbx_seq_one_letter_code
_entity_poly.pdbx_strand_id
1 'polypeptide(L)'
;MEKKKILAIKDFIESAEKSIKNAKKLLSEVLKENNISIEEMTLDTSGLTSYRSENSKIVEXVFTXEEMLGSDNHKYPVPSNYSSKSKLVQXDKLKLTIDENXKMIYKQILPIERETKVGLLIKENGKFGVVAEGKTYCVLTAAVTHFKAEIGDNVTVILPQGREATFAAIEAVIPKE
;
A
#
# COMPACT_ATOMS: atom_id res chain seq x y z
N MET A 1 -28.82 -41.47 -11.48
CA MET A 1 -28.49 -40.31 -12.33
C MET A 1 -27.74 -39.18 -11.55
N GLU A 2 -28.17 -38.83 -10.36
CA GLU A 2 -27.59 -37.75 -9.55
C GLU A 2 -26.12 -37.97 -9.16
N LYS A 3 -25.74 -39.18 -8.72
CA LYS A 3 -24.35 -39.49 -8.32
C LYS A 3 -23.32 -39.19 -9.42
N LYS A 4 -23.66 -39.49 -10.70
CA LYS A 4 -22.78 -39.20 -11.83
C LYS A 4 -22.60 -37.69 -12.07
N LYS A 5 -23.68 -36.91 -11.88
CA LYS A 5 -23.62 -35.44 -11.99
C LYS A 5 -22.76 -34.84 -10.88
N ILE A 6 -22.92 -35.36 -9.66
CA ILE A 6 -22.13 -34.90 -8.50
C ILE A 6 -20.62 -35.18 -8.73
N LEU A 7 -20.31 -36.38 -9.23
CA LEU A 7 -18.91 -36.74 -9.53
C LEU A 7 -18.34 -35.82 -10.61
N ALA A 8 -19.09 -35.58 -11.69
CA ALA A 8 -18.64 -34.68 -12.75
C ALA A 8 -18.41 -33.25 -12.25
N ILE A 9 -19.28 -32.73 -11.37
CA ILE A 9 -19.12 -31.41 -10.76
C ILE A 9 -17.83 -31.38 -9.89
N LYS A 10 -17.61 -32.44 -9.11
CA LYS A 10 -16.38 -32.56 -8.31
C LYS A 10 -15.13 -32.52 -9.19
N ASP A 11 -15.12 -33.30 -10.27
CA ASP A 11 -14.01 -33.36 -11.22
C ASP A 11 -13.75 -31.98 -11.86
N PHE A 12 -14.84 -31.24 -12.20
CA PHE A 12 -14.71 -29.87 -12.72
C PHE A 12 -14.11 -28.91 -11.68
N ILE A 13 -14.53 -29.02 -10.42
CA ILE A 13 -13.99 -28.19 -9.33
C ILE A 13 -12.49 -28.49 -9.16
N GLU A 14 -12.11 -29.76 -9.08
CA GLU A 14 -10.69 -30.14 -8.93
C GLU A 14 -9.85 -29.67 -10.11
N SER A 15 -10.39 -29.75 -11.33
CA SER A 15 -9.71 -29.26 -12.53
C SER A 15 -9.55 -27.73 -12.50
N ALA A 16 -10.59 -27.02 -12.08
CA ALA A 16 -10.53 -25.55 -11.93
C ALA A 16 -9.51 -25.14 -10.87
N GLU A 17 -9.46 -25.83 -9.73
CA GLU A 17 -8.48 -25.58 -8.67
C GLU A 17 -7.03 -25.76 -9.17
N LYS A 18 -6.77 -26.82 -9.93
CA LYS A 18 -5.45 -27.06 -10.55
C LYS A 18 -5.11 -25.95 -11.53
N SER A 19 -6.07 -25.51 -12.34
CA SER A 19 -5.86 -24.41 -13.31
C SER A 19 -5.57 -23.11 -12.61
N ILE A 20 -6.30 -22.78 -11.54
CA ILE A 20 -6.07 -21.58 -10.71
C ILE A 20 -4.67 -21.64 -10.07
N LYS A 21 -4.27 -22.80 -9.53
CA LYS A 21 -2.95 -22.99 -8.93
C LYS A 21 -1.83 -22.74 -9.95
N ASN A 22 -1.98 -23.29 -11.16
CA ASN A 22 -1.02 -23.09 -12.24
C ASN A 22 -0.96 -21.64 -12.68
N ALA A 23 -2.10 -20.98 -12.84
CA ALA A 23 -2.18 -19.56 -13.19
C ALA A 23 -1.48 -18.68 -12.14
N LYS A 24 -1.71 -18.95 -10.85
CA LYS A 24 -1.04 -18.25 -9.75
C LYS A 24 0.49 -18.45 -9.80
N LYS A 25 0.95 -19.66 -10.11
CA LYS A 25 2.38 -19.95 -10.24
C LYS A 25 2.99 -19.13 -11.39
N LEU A 26 2.37 -19.19 -12.58
CA LEU A 26 2.85 -18.44 -13.75
C LEU A 26 2.87 -16.94 -13.47
N LEU A 27 1.81 -16.43 -12.84
CA LEU A 27 1.74 -15.03 -12.44
C LEU A 27 2.92 -14.67 -11.52
N SER A 28 3.19 -15.50 -10.50
CA SER A 28 4.29 -15.23 -9.58
C SER A 28 5.66 -15.26 -10.26
N GLU A 29 5.84 -16.09 -11.27
CA GLU A 29 7.06 -16.14 -12.07
C GLU A 29 7.24 -14.86 -12.89
N VAL A 30 6.19 -14.45 -13.60
CA VAL A 30 6.20 -13.21 -14.40
C VAL A 30 6.44 -11.98 -13.52
N LEU A 31 5.80 -11.92 -12.36
CA LEU A 31 5.99 -10.81 -11.41
C LEU A 31 7.43 -10.73 -10.92
N LYS A 32 8.04 -11.87 -10.59
CA LYS A 32 9.46 -11.94 -10.17
C LYS A 32 10.40 -11.48 -11.28
N GLU A 33 10.17 -11.94 -12.50
CA GLU A 33 11.00 -11.58 -13.66
C GLU A 33 10.96 -10.08 -13.96
N ASN A 34 9.83 -9.43 -13.66
CA ASN A 34 9.63 -8.01 -13.92
C ASN A 34 9.81 -7.13 -12.68
N ASN A 35 10.18 -7.72 -11.53
CA ASN A 35 10.30 -7.02 -10.24
C ASN A 35 9.01 -6.26 -9.84
N ILE A 36 7.86 -6.85 -10.15
CA ILE A 36 6.55 -6.27 -9.83
C ILE A 36 5.95 -7.02 -8.63
N SER A 37 5.47 -6.30 -7.63
CA SER A 37 4.72 -6.93 -6.52
C SER A 37 3.25 -7.13 -6.89
N ILE A 38 2.61 -8.11 -6.27
CA ILE A 38 1.16 -8.35 -6.45
C ILE A 38 0.37 -7.10 -6.00
N GLU A 39 0.84 -6.44 -4.95
CA GLU A 39 0.25 -5.20 -4.44
C GLU A 39 0.28 -4.08 -5.49
N GLU A 40 1.36 -3.99 -6.25
CA GLU A 40 1.48 -3.00 -7.34
C GLU A 40 0.50 -3.28 -8.47
N MET A 41 0.27 -4.55 -8.80
CA MET A 41 -0.71 -4.94 -9.84
C MET A 41 -2.15 -4.58 -9.47
N THR A 42 -2.46 -4.54 -8.19
CA THR A 42 -3.81 -4.19 -7.73
C THR A 42 -4.02 -2.69 -7.58
N LEU A 43 -2.96 -1.89 -7.78
CA LEU A 43 -3.07 -0.44 -7.70
C LEU A 43 -3.82 0.10 -8.92
N ASP A 44 -4.87 0.84 -8.64
CA ASP A 44 -5.66 1.48 -9.70
C ASP A 44 -4.96 2.77 -10.15
N THR A 45 -4.20 2.65 -11.22
CA THR A 45 -3.54 3.79 -11.86
C THR A 45 -4.39 4.39 -12.98
N SER A 46 -5.60 3.89 -13.19
CA SER A 46 -6.49 4.42 -14.24
C SER A 46 -6.83 5.89 -13.97
N GLY A 47 -6.84 6.66 -15.02
CA GLY A 47 -7.12 8.09 -14.94
C GLY A 47 -5.95 8.95 -14.44
N LEU A 48 -4.81 8.34 -14.08
CA LEU A 48 -3.61 9.09 -13.72
C LEU A 48 -2.86 9.52 -14.98
N THR A 49 -2.20 10.66 -14.90
CA THR A 49 -1.50 11.24 -16.04
C THR A 49 -0.02 11.51 -15.76
N SER A 50 0.79 11.48 -16.81
CA SER A 50 2.13 12.04 -16.76
C SER A 50 2.33 12.93 -17.98
N TYR A 51 2.93 14.08 -17.78
CA TYR A 51 3.17 15.04 -18.85
C TYR A 51 4.34 15.95 -18.51
N ARG A 52 4.88 16.57 -19.56
CA ARG A 52 5.90 17.60 -19.40
C ARG A 52 5.29 18.96 -19.65
N SER A 53 5.57 19.90 -18.78
CA SER A 53 5.37 21.32 -19.00
C SER A 53 6.72 21.95 -19.39
N GLU A 54 6.73 23.21 -19.73
CA GLU A 54 7.94 23.88 -20.25
C GLU A 54 9.16 23.66 -19.35
N ASN A 55 8.99 23.68 -18.03
CA ASN A 55 10.10 23.63 -17.06
C ASN A 55 9.98 22.50 -16.02
N SER A 56 9.09 21.51 -16.23
CA SER A 56 8.90 20.44 -15.24
C SER A 56 8.29 19.19 -15.85
N LYS A 57 8.61 18.05 -15.25
CA LYS A 57 7.92 16.79 -15.48
C LYS A 57 6.90 16.60 -14.36
N ILE A 58 5.66 16.31 -14.71
CA ILE A 58 4.57 16.06 -13.76
C ILE A 58 4.15 14.60 -13.90
N VAL A 59 4.11 13.87 -12.79
CA VAL A 59 3.67 12.46 -12.75
C VAL A 59 2.65 12.32 -11.62
N GLU A 60 1.56 11.71 -11.93
CA GLU A 60 0.59 11.29 -10.92
C GLU A 60 0.84 9.83 -10.55
N UNK A 61 0.78 9.45 -9.19
CA UNK A 61 1.21 8.35 -8.72
C UNK A 61 0.32 7.88 -7.79
N VAL A 62 0.41 6.60 -7.51
CA VAL A 62 -0.29 5.99 -6.37
C VAL A 62 0.72 5.67 -5.27
N PHE A 63 0.43 6.04 -4.04
CA PHE A 63 1.30 5.80 -2.88
C PHE A 63 1.22 4.31 -2.48
N THR A 64 2.38 3.69 -2.34
CA THR A 64 2.51 2.26 -1.99
C THR A 64 3.03 1.98 -0.57
N UNK A 65 3.46 3.10 0.13
CA UNK A 65 3.97 3.01 1.32
C UNK A 65 5.18 3.76 1.47
N GLU A 66 6.25 3.29 0.94
CA GLU A 66 7.53 4.03 0.95
C GLU A 66 7.80 4.75 -0.38
N GLU A 67 7.15 4.31 -1.40
CA GLU A 67 7.30 4.78 -2.78
C GLU A 67 5.94 5.17 -3.35
N MET A 68 5.95 5.70 -4.56
CA MET A 68 4.74 5.84 -5.37
C MET A 68 4.99 5.25 -6.76
N LEU A 69 4.00 4.57 -7.29
CA LEU A 69 4.02 4.03 -8.64
C LEU A 69 3.39 5.07 -9.57
N GLY A 70 4.18 5.58 -10.48
CA GLY A 70 3.74 6.60 -11.44
C GLY A 70 2.90 6.03 -12.57
N SER A 71 2.11 6.87 -13.19
CA SER A 71 1.36 6.55 -14.41
C SER A 71 2.28 6.19 -15.60
N ASP A 72 3.58 6.48 -15.47
CA ASP A 72 4.61 6.11 -16.44
C ASP A 72 5.29 4.77 -16.09
N ASN A 73 4.74 4.00 -15.16
CA ASN A 73 5.26 2.72 -14.64
C ASN A 73 6.62 2.82 -13.96
N HIS A 74 7.06 4.02 -13.58
CA HIS A 74 8.28 4.21 -12.79
C HIS A 74 7.94 4.35 -11.32
N LYS A 75 8.85 3.86 -10.47
CA LYS A 75 8.77 4.04 -9.02
C LYS A 75 9.52 5.31 -8.62
N TYR A 76 8.89 6.08 -7.77
CA TYR A 76 9.46 7.31 -7.24
C TYR A 76 9.47 7.22 -5.72
N PRO A 77 10.60 7.53 -5.07
CA PRO A 77 10.64 7.51 -3.61
C PRO A 77 9.74 8.62 -3.05
N VAL A 78 9.09 8.35 -1.93
CA VAL A 78 8.32 9.37 -1.20
C VAL A 78 9.03 9.60 0.14
N PRO A 79 9.48 10.84 0.43
CA PRO A 79 10.18 11.10 1.68
C PRO A 79 9.31 10.73 2.89
N SER A 80 9.87 9.93 3.81
CA SER A 80 9.13 9.44 4.97
C SER A 80 8.62 10.55 5.88
N ASN A 81 9.33 11.69 5.95
CA ASN A 81 8.86 12.87 6.68
C ASN A 81 7.60 13.47 6.03
N TYR A 82 7.54 13.49 4.69
CA TYR A 82 6.36 13.99 3.97
C TYR A 82 5.18 13.03 4.19
N SER A 83 5.39 11.72 3.99
CA SER A 83 4.32 10.73 4.15
C SER A 83 3.77 10.71 5.58
N SER A 84 4.65 10.83 6.60
CA SER A 84 4.24 10.84 8.02
C SER A 84 3.41 12.09 8.37
N LYS A 85 3.91 13.26 7.99
CA LYS A 85 3.23 14.55 8.27
C LYS A 85 1.89 14.67 7.53
N SER A 86 1.86 14.17 6.29
CA SER A 86 0.65 14.18 5.46
C SER A 86 -0.29 13.01 5.78
N LYS A 87 0.12 12.10 6.68
CA LYS A 87 -0.64 10.90 7.05
C LYS A 87 -1.09 10.11 5.82
N LEU A 88 -0.15 9.90 4.89
CA LEU A 88 -0.43 9.19 3.65
C LEU A 88 -0.77 7.72 3.95
N VAL A 89 -1.77 7.23 3.24
CA VAL A 89 -2.29 5.86 3.34
C VAL A 89 -2.11 5.18 1.98
N GLN A 90 -1.82 3.90 1.99
CA GLN A 90 -1.74 3.16 0.72
C GLN A 90 -2.98 3.43 -0.14
N UNK A 91 -2.59 3.81 -1.39
CA UNK A 91 -3.48 4.09 -2.26
C UNK A 91 -3.88 5.42 -2.37
N ASP A 92 -3.36 6.33 -1.58
CA ASP A 92 -3.55 7.77 -1.83
C ASP A 92 -2.96 8.17 -3.18
N LYS A 93 -3.62 9.08 -3.85
CA LYS A 93 -3.10 9.59 -5.14
C LYS A 93 -2.26 10.85 -4.89
N LEU A 94 -1.06 10.84 -5.42
CA LEU A 94 -0.07 11.90 -5.29
C LEU A 94 0.25 12.49 -6.66
N LYS A 95 0.70 13.73 -6.64
CA LYS A 95 1.28 14.42 -7.80
C LYS A 95 2.73 14.74 -7.46
N LEU A 96 3.64 14.28 -8.29
CA LEU A 96 5.06 14.62 -8.23
C LEU A 96 5.34 15.64 -9.33
N THR A 97 5.90 16.77 -8.95
CA THR A 97 6.46 17.73 -9.89
C THR A 97 7.98 17.66 -9.77
N ILE A 98 8.65 17.38 -10.87
CA ILE A 98 10.12 17.37 -10.95
C ILE A 98 10.49 18.60 -11.78
N ASP A 99 11.14 19.56 -11.14
CA ASP A 99 11.55 20.78 -11.85
C ASP A 99 12.85 20.58 -12.62
N GLU A 100 13.28 21.60 -13.34
CA GLU A 100 14.51 21.59 -14.16
C GLU A 100 15.79 21.37 -13.35
N ASN A 101 15.77 21.57 -12.03
CA ASN A 101 16.88 21.32 -11.14
C ASN A 101 16.83 19.95 -10.40
N UNK A 102 15.75 19.17 -10.73
CA UNK A 102 15.57 17.98 -10.22
C UNK A 102 14.93 17.89 -8.95
N LYS A 103 14.56 18.95 -8.57
CA LYS A 103 13.87 19.04 -7.28
C LYS A 103 12.51 18.39 -7.37
N MET A 104 12.23 17.52 -6.43
CA MET A 104 10.97 16.77 -6.34
C MET A 104 10.02 17.46 -5.36
N ILE A 105 8.83 17.83 -5.83
CA ILE A 105 7.77 18.45 -5.03
C ILE A 105 6.56 17.51 -5.05
N TYR A 106 6.13 17.09 -3.86
CA TYR A 106 5.05 16.12 -3.68
C TYR A 106 3.77 16.83 -3.22
N LYS A 107 2.64 16.42 -3.77
CA LYS A 107 1.32 16.92 -3.35
C LYS A 107 0.32 15.77 -3.36
N GLN A 108 -0.40 15.59 -2.27
CA GLN A 108 -1.54 14.68 -2.22
C GLN A 108 -2.69 15.33 -3.00
N ILE A 109 -3.23 14.63 -3.99
CA ILE A 109 -4.29 15.17 -4.85
C ILE A 109 -5.63 14.52 -4.61
N LEU A 110 -5.64 13.25 -4.24
CA LEU A 110 -6.89 12.55 -3.97
C LEU A 110 -6.67 11.51 -2.87
N PRO A 111 -7.02 11.85 -1.63
CA PRO A 111 -7.02 10.85 -0.56
C PRO A 111 -8.14 9.83 -0.77
N ILE A 112 -7.83 8.57 -0.52
CA ILE A 112 -8.83 7.50 -0.54
C ILE A 112 -9.69 7.51 0.72
N GLU A 113 -10.80 6.80 0.69
CA GLU A 113 -11.62 6.60 1.89
C GLU A 113 -10.82 5.83 2.95
N ARG A 114 -11.00 6.22 4.20
CA ARG A 114 -10.16 5.78 5.31
C ARG A 114 -10.98 5.17 6.43
N GLU A 115 -10.41 4.18 7.08
CA GLU A 115 -10.90 3.68 8.36
C GLU A 115 -9.83 3.90 9.43
N THR A 116 -10.26 4.05 10.65
CA THR A 116 -9.40 4.29 11.80
C THR A 116 -9.47 3.08 12.74
N LYS A 117 -8.30 2.65 13.23
CA LYS A 117 -8.22 1.57 14.22
C LYS A 117 -7.32 2.00 15.37
N VAL A 118 -7.54 1.39 16.52
CA VAL A 118 -6.65 1.53 17.68
C VAL A 118 -5.83 0.25 17.80
N GLY A 119 -4.54 0.39 17.98
CA GLY A 119 -3.66 -0.76 18.14
C GLY A 119 -2.44 -0.46 18.98
N LEU A 120 -1.72 -1.52 19.33
CA LEU A 120 -0.53 -1.47 20.17
C LEU A 120 0.71 -1.31 19.30
N LEU A 121 1.53 -0.31 19.59
CA LEU A 121 2.80 -0.09 18.89
C LEU A 121 3.83 -1.13 19.35
N ILE A 122 4.38 -1.86 18.41
CA ILE A 122 5.40 -2.88 18.64
C ILE A 122 6.63 -2.62 17.77
N LYS A 123 7.71 -3.35 18.05
CA LYS A 123 8.89 -3.37 17.18
C LYS A 123 9.36 -4.81 17.01
N GLU A 124 9.43 -5.26 15.79
CA GLU A 124 9.92 -6.61 15.45
C GLU A 124 10.95 -6.52 14.32
N ASN A 125 12.06 -7.22 14.47
CA ASN A 125 13.14 -7.28 13.46
C ASN A 125 13.60 -5.88 13.00
N GLY A 126 13.64 -4.93 13.94
CA GLY A 126 14.07 -3.56 13.66
C GLY A 126 13.00 -2.64 13.07
N LYS A 127 11.85 -3.18 12.69
CA LYS A 127 10.75 -2.43 12.08
C LYS A 127 9.62 -2.18 13.09
N PHE A 128 9.01 -1.00 13.00
CA PHE A 128 7.84 -0.67 13.81
C PHE A 128 6.57 -1.20 13.14
N GLY A 129 5.66 -1.69 13.98
CA GLY A 129 4.35 -2.14 13.57
C GLY A 129 3.29 -1.79 14.60
N VAL A 130 2.04 -1.83 14.19
CA VAL A 130 0.90 -1.66 15.09
C VAL A 130 0.02 -2.90 14.98
N VAL A 131 -0.24 -3.55 16.11
CA VAL A 131 -1.15 -4.69 16.19
C VAL A 131 -2.55 -4.15 16.47
N ALA A 132 -3.45 -4.29 15.52
CA ALA A 132 -4.84 -3.87 15.63
C ALA A 132 -5.75 -5.00 15.13
N GLU A 133 -6.73 -5.38 15.93
CA GLU A 133 -7.72 -6.42 15.59
C GLU A 133 -7.08 -7.73 15.10
N GLY A 134 -5.97 -8.13 15.72
CA GLY A 134 -5.29 -9.40 15.42
C GLY A 134 -4.42 -9.38 14.16
N LYS A 135 -4.24 -8.21 13.54
CA LYS A 135 -3.39 -8.03 12.37
C LYS A 135 -2.28 -7.02 12.68
N THR A 136 -1.09 -7.27 12.15
CA THR A 136 0.04 -6.34 12.30
C THR A 136 0.20 -5.52 11.02
N TYR A 137 0.24 -4.20 11.19
CA TYR A 137 0.46 -3.23 10.10
C TYR A 137 1.81 -2.57 10.31
N CYS A 138 2.63 -2.51 9.27
CA CYS A 138 3.89 -1.76 9.33
C CYS A 138 3.60 -0.26 9.45
N VAL A 139 4.44 0.46 10.20
CA VAL A 139 4.37 1.92 10.31
C VAL A 139 5.74 2.53 10.10
N LEU A 140 5.77 3.72 9.54
CA LEU A 140 7.04 4.43 9.27
C LEU A 140 7.72 4.84 10.57
N THR A 141 9.03 4.61 10.68
CA THR A 141 9.85 5.10 11.79
C THR A 141 9.71 6.62 11.94
N ALA A 142 9.63 7.35 10.82
CA ALA A 142 9.44 8.80 10.84
C ALA A 142 8.11 9.19 11.51
N ALA A 143 7.05 8.38 11.36
CA ALA A 143 5.78 8.63 12.03
C ALA A 143 5.90 8.40 13.54
N VAL A 144 6.54 7.29 13.95
CA VAL A 144 6.78 6.98 15.37
C VAL A 144 7.53 8.13 16.04
N THR A 145 8.58 8.63 15.39
CA THR A 145 9.38 9.77 15.89
C THR A 145 8.56 11.06 15.92
N HIS A 146 7.81 11.34 14.85
CA HIS A 146 7.02 12.57 14.73
C HIS A 146 5.96 12.67 15.85
N PHE A 147 5.28 11.56 16.12
CA PHE A 147 4.23 11.50 17.16
C PHE A 147 4.81 11.21 18.55
N LYS A 148 6.13 11.01 18.67
CA LYS A 148 6.83 10.66 19.93
C LYS A 148 6.22 9.41 20.58
N ALA A 149 5.84 8.43 19.76
CA ALA A 149 5.25 7.18 20.22
C ALA A 149 6.34 6.25 20.74
N GLU A 150 6.05 5.52 21.82
CA GLU A 150 6.93 4.53 22.43
C GLU A 150 6.37 3.12 22.25
N ILE A 151 7.25 2.12 22.24
CA ILE A 151 6.82 0.72 22.19
C ILE A 151 5.90 0.44 23.39
N GLY A 152 4.75 -0.15 23.12
CA GLY A 152 3.73 -0.43 24.14
C GLY A 152 2.68 0.66 24.28
N ASP A 153 2.78 1.75 23.50
CA ASP A 153 1.72 2.76 23.46
C ASP A 153 0.55 2.28 22.62
N ASN A 154 -0.65 2.65 23.01
CA ASN A 154 -1.82 2.56 22.16
C ASN A 154 -1.79 3.74 21.19
N VAL A 155 -1.94 3.45 19.91
CA VAL A 155 -1.94 4.47 18.86
C VAL A 155 -3.18 4.33 17.99
N THR A 156 -3.68 5.46 17.53
CA THR A 156 -4.70 5.49 16.50
C THR A 156 -3.99 5.45 15.14
N VAL A 157 -4.41 4.56 14.28
CA VAL A 157 -3.87 4.43 12.92
C VAL A 157 -4.97 4.54 11.89
N ILE A 158 -4.58 5.02 10.72
CA ILE A 158 -5.45 5.19 9.54
C ILE A 158 -5.06 4.17 8.50
N LEU A 159 -6.06 3.54 7.91
CA LEU A 159 -5.95 2.50 6.89
C LEU A 159 -6.88 2.81 5.72
N PRO A 160 -6.62 2.25 4.53
CA PRO A 160 -7.59 2.35 3.44
C PRO A 160 -8.85 1.57 3.78
N GLN A 161 -9.99 2.20 3.66
CA GLN A 161 -11.29 1.59 3.99
C GLN A 161 -11.65 0.48 3.00
N GLY A 162 -12.02 -0.68 3.54
CA GLY A 162 -12.51 -1.80 2.74
C GLY A 162 -11.48 -2.45 1.83
N ARG A 163 -10.20 -2.22 2.06
CA ARG A 163 -9.10 -2.80 1.27
C ARG A 163 -8.06 -3.43 2.19
N GLU A 164 -7.40 -4.46 1.71
CA GLU A 164 -6.26 -5.02 2.42
C GLU A 164 -5.10 -4.02 2.40
N ALA A 165 -4.48 -3.85 3.56
CA ALA A 165 -3.29 -3.02 3.72
C ALA A 165 -2.25 -3.77 4.54
N THR A 166 -0.99 -3.54 4.22
CA THR A 166 0.16 -4.01 4.99
C THR A 166 0.76 -2.88 5.80
N PHE A 167 0.36 -1.65 5.52
CA PHE A 167 0.92 -0.42 6.04
C PHE A 167 -0.18 0.44 6.64
N ALA A 168 0.10 1.08 7.79
CA ALA A 168 -0.83 2.02 8.43
C ALA A 168 -0.13 3.37 8.69
N ALA A 169 -0.87 4.45 8.60
CA ALA A 169 -0.38 5.78 8.99
C ALA A 169 -0.75 6.03 10.45
N ILE A 170 0.20 6.47 11.28
CA ILE A 170 -0.11 6.87 12.66
C ILE A 170 -0.85 8.20 12.62
N GLU A 171 -1.98 8.27 13.29
CA GLU A 171 -2.76 9.50 13.43
C GLU A 171 -2.48 10.20 14.76
N ALA A 172 -2.43 9.44 15.84
CA ALA A 172 -2.22 9.98 17.18
C ALA A 172 -1.74 8.90 18.15
N VAL A 173 -1.09 9.32 19.21
CA VAL A 173 -0.79 8.48 20.38
C VAL A 173 -1.89 8.70 21.40
N ILE A 174 -2.44 7.62 21.96
CA ILE A 174 -3.47 7.69 23.01
C ILE A 174 -2.73 7.86 24.34
N PRO A 175 -3.00 8.94 25.09
CA PRO A 175 -2.33 9.13 26.38
C PRO A 175 -2.61 7.98 27.35
N LYS A 176 -1.60 7.58 28.10
CA LYS A 176 -1.76 6.66 29.24
C LYS A 176 -2.43 7.41 30.37
N GLU A 177 -3.45 6.82 31.01
CA GLU A 177 -4.10 7.35 32.20
C GLU A 177 -3.18 7.22 33.41
#